data_99dcbbbd401caaef61584e7dd505c8c8
#
_entry.id   99dcbbbd401caaef61584e7dd505c8c8
#
_cell.length_a   1.000
_cell.length_b   1.000
_cell.length_c   1.000
_cell.angle_alpha   90.00
_cell.angle_beta   90.00
_cell.angle_gamma   90.00
#
_symmetry.space_group_name_H-M   'P 1'
#
loop_
_entity.id
_entity.type
_entity.pdbx_description
1 polymer ?
#
loop_
_entity_poly.entity_id
_entity_poly.type
_entity_poly.pdbx_seq_one_letter_code
_entity_poly.pdbx_strand_id
1 'polypeptide(L)'
;MPSRLPRTPLAWALTLMLSACSSVPERPAPDVPESWFHAVREQPADAEALADWWQQFDDPALTQLVRRALENNRDIRLAMLRVDTARAQLRQARAGLFPTFDLPGSASRQWIENNNEPNPDSPIGEFVPDDDVITFDSWELALQATWELDIFGATRARTDSARQQIRSAQAQAIAARLAVASNTAQGYVQLRALEGQRALLVEGIELAAGLERIARALFEAGEVTRLDVEASAAERASLEADLDELDINLAKARLALDTLLAEPPGSTAHQLTTSARVPLAEQAIPAGQPLDLLRRRPDLIAEAAQLEAAQLQSLAARRDMFPTLAVQAAVGRSGLALGDAFSSASNFARLGATFGLPFLDYRRRSAAVELADVEGESAYLGFQQALAEALEEVERSLVRIDGQQRRLTSLRTTLRHRQLAYELAQKSYRLGEANLNEVLDAQRGSLQARQQVLQGRTALATAQVALFVALGGGWEMDPNATQSIGGSGL
;
A
#
# COMPACT_ATOMS: atom_id res chain seq x y z
N MET A 1 39.21 -40.54 -48.20
CA MET A 1 38.53 -40.87 -46.95
C MET A 1 38.80 -39.76 -45.99
N PRO A 2 37.82 -38.91 -45.60
CA PRO A 2 38.00 -37.91 -44.55
C PRO A 2 37.60 -38.53 -43.21
N SER A 3 38.51 -38.47 -42.25
CA SER A 3 38.36 -38.91 -40.86
C SER A 3 37.34 -38.04 -40.13
N ARG A 4 36.21 -38.63 -39.66
CA ARG A 4 35.26 -38.02 -38.76
C ARG A 4 35.88 -37.96 -37.38
N LEU A 5 36.19 -36.75 -36.90
CA LEU A 5 36.52 -36.50 -35.51
C LEU A 5 35.27 -36.82 -34.63
N PRO A 6 35.43 -37.54 -33.50
CA PRO A 6 34.33 -37.83 -32.60
C PRO A 6 33.86 -36.53 -31.93
N ARG A 7 32.58 -36.22 -32.05
CA ARG A 7 31.92 -35.15 -31.29
C ARG A 7 32.05 -35.50 -29.83
N THR A 8 32.90 -34.78 -29.15
CA THR A 8 33.34 -35.07 -27.79
C THR A 8 32.18 -34.98 -26.76
N PRO A 9 32.07 -35.92 -25.79
CA PRO A 9 31.09 -35.91 -24.69
C PRO A 9 31.21 -34.67 -23.84
N LEU A 10 32.29 -33.89 -23.97
CA LEU A 10 32.51 -32.63 -23.27
C LEU A 10 31.48 -31.55 -23.65
N ALA A 11 31.02 -31.48 -24.90
CA ALA A 11 30.01 -30.50 -25.34
C ALA A 11 28.64 -30.81 -24.76
N TRP A 12 28.28 -32.09 -24.63
CA TRP A 12 27.04 -32.50 -23.99
C TRP A 12 27.05 -32.33 -22.46
N ALA A 13 28.21 -32.57 -21.82
CA ALA A 13 28.38 -32.31 -20.38
C ALA A 13 28.30 -30.80 -20.06
N LEU A 14 28.85 -29.95 -20.94
CA LEU A 14 28.81 -28.49 -20.79
C LEU A 14 27.37 -27.93 -20.95
N THR A 15 26.59 -28.48 -21.93
CA THR A 15 25.17 -28.09 -22.10
C THR A 15 24.28 -28.56 -20.97
N LEU A 16 24.51 -29.73 -20.38
CA LEU A 16 23.81 -30.24 -19.22
C LEU A 16 24.15 -29.48 -17.93
N MET A 17 25.39 -29.08 -17.72
CA MET A 17 25.79 -28.22 -16.60
C MET A 17 25.22 -26.79 -16.72
N LEU A 18 25.11 -26.24 -17.93
CA LEU A 18 24.54 -24.92 -18.18
C LEU A 18 23.05 -24.87 -17.92
N SER A 19 22.29 -25.94 -18.14
CA SER A 19 20.85 -25.97 -17.88
C SER A 19 20.49 -26.20 -16.39
N ALA A 20 21.33 -26.88 -15.63
CA ALA A 20 21.09 -27.17 -14.22
C ALA A 20 21.27 -25.94 -13.28
N CYS A 21 22.09 -24.95 -13.69
CA CYS A 21 22.36 -23.76 -12.88
C CYS A 21 21.40 -22.59 -13.14
N SER A 22 20.42 -22.71 -14.05
CA SER A 22 19.57 -21.60 -14.47
C SER A 22 18.13 -21.64 -13.94
N SER A 23 17.74 -22.68 -13.21
CA SER A 23 16.37 -22.79 -12.66
C SER A 23 16.28 -22.21 -11.26
N VAL A 24 15.28 -21.33 -11.05
CA VAL A 24 14.84 -20.94 -9.73
C VAL A 24 14.10 -22.12 -9.10
N PRO A 25 14.29 -22.44 -7.82
CA PRO A 25 13.53 -23.50 -7.15
C PRO A 25 12.02 -23.27 -7.29
N GLU A 26 11.30 -24.29 -7.77
CA GLU A 26 9.84 -24.26 -7.83
C GLU A 26 9.29 -24.31 -6.39
N ARG A 27 8.39 -23.41 -6.06
CA ARG A 27 7.81 -23.31 -4.72
C ARG A 27 6.41 -23.89 -4.72
N PRO A 28 5.99 -24.54 -3.61
CA PRO A 28 4.63 -25.09 -3.53
C PRO A 28 3.58 -23.99 -3.63
N ALA A 29 2.46 -24.31 -4.25
CA ALA A 29 1.31 -23.42 -4.28
C ALA A 29 0.82 -23.16 -2.84
N PRO A 30 0.30 -21.95 -2.55
CA PRO A 30 -0.23 -21.64 -1.24
C PRO A 30 -1.43 -22.53 -0.91
N ASP A 31 -1.50 -22.98 0.35
CA ASP A 31 -2.65 -23.75 0.87
C ASP A 31 -3.79 -22.77 1.19
N VAL A 32 -4.89 -22.85 0.43
CA VAL A 32 -6.08 -22.02 0.59
C VAL A 32 -7.26 -22.92 0.88
N PRO A 33 -8.02 -22.70 1.98
CA PRO A 33 -9.20 -23.49 2.29
C PRO A 33 -10.27 -23.36 1.20
N GLU A 34 -11.03 -24.42 0.97
CA GLU A 34 -12.08 -24.44 -0.07
C GLU A 34 -13.31 -23.60 0.31
N SER A 35 -13.56 -23.40 1.61
CA SER A 35 -14.70 -22.65 2.13
C SER A 35 -14.35 -21.91 3.41
N TRP A 36 -15.14 -20.88 3.75
CA TRP A 36 -15.03 -20.15 5.02
C TRP A 36 -15.46 -21.03 6.19
N PHE A 37 -14.77 -20.93 7.31
CA PHE A 37 -15.10 -21.65 8.56
C PHE A 37 -16.42 -21.14 9.16
N HIS A 38 -16.62 -19.82 9.17
CA HIS A 38 -17.87 -19.22 9.59
C HIS A 38 -18.81 -19.10 8.39
N ALA A 39 -19.69 -20.11 8.24
CA ALA A 39 -20.59 -20.22 7.11
C ALA A 39 -21.52 -19.01 6.98
N VAL A 40 -21.26 -18.22 5.96
CA VAL A 40 -22.27 -17.35 5.34
C VAL A 40 -22.84 -18.15 4.17
N ARG A 41 -24.14 -17.96 3.84
CA ARG A 41 -24.69 -18.53 2.62
C ARG A 41 -23.72 -18.29 1.48
N GLU A 42 -23.20 -19.38 0.88
CA GLU A 42 -22.33 -19.35 -0.28
C GLU A 42 -23.10 -18.70 -1.45
N GLN A 43 -23.00 -17.38 -1.53
CA GLN A 43 -23.41 -16.66 -2.71
C GLN A 43 -22.13 -16.23 -3.43
N PRO A 44 -22.01 -16.46 -4.74
CA PRO A 44 -20.86 -15.95 -5.48
C PRO A 44 -20.77 -14.45 -5.25
N ALA A 45 -19.56 -13.98 -4.94
CA ALA A 45 -19.34 -12.58 -4.76
C ALA A 45 -19.59 -11.86 -6.09
N ASP A 46 -20.58 -10.97 -6.10
CA ASP A 46 -20.84 -10.10 -7.23
C ASP A 46 -19.72 -9.06 -7.32
N ALA A 47 -18.90 -9.15 -8.37
CA ALA A 47 -17.75 -8.27 -8.56
C ALA A 47 -18.17 -6.80 -8.71
N GLU A 48 -19.29 -6.54 -9.36
CA GLU A 48 -19.82 -5.20 -9.58
C GLU A 48 -20.34 -4.59 -8.26
N ALA A 49 -21.03 -5.39 -7.45
CA ALA A 49 -21.51 -4.99 -6.13
C ALA A 49 -20.36 -4.72 -5.13
N LEU A 50 -19.20 -5.35 -5.30
CA LEU A 50 -18.01 -5.10 -4.48
C LEU A 50 -17.22 -3.88 -4.95
N ALA A 51 -17.26 -3.52 -6.25
CA ALA A 51 -16.51 -2.39 -6.78
C ALA A 51 -16.95 -1.06 -6.15
N ASP A 52 -18.25 -0.85 -6.04
CA ASP A 52 -18.86 0.37 -5.48
C ASP A 52 -19.63 0.08 -4.18
N TRP A 53 -19.06 -0.75 -3.30
CA TRP A 53 -19.70 -1.29 -2.09
C TRP A 53 -20.37 -0.24 -1.19
N TRP A 54 -19.91 1.01 -1.18
CA TRP A 54 -20.50 2.09 -0.39
C TRP A 54 -21.91 2.47 -0.84
N GLN A 55 -22.30 2.12 -2.05
CA GLN A 55 -23.68 2.32 -2.54
C GLN A 55 -24.68 1.39 -1.83
N GLN A 56 -24.24 0.25 -1.29
CA GLN A 56 -25.10 -0.68 -0.57
C GLN A 56 -25.62 -0.13 0.78
N PHE A 57 -25.04 0.97 1.26
CA PHE A 57 -25.52 1.67 2.44
C PHE A 57 -26.73 2.58 2.17
N ASP A 58 -27.17 2.69 0.93
CA ASP A 58 -28.32 3.52 0.49
C ASP A 58 -28.28 4.94 1.06
N ASP A 59 -27.08 5.56 1.02
CA ASP A 59 -26.83 6.92 1.50
C ASP A 59 -26.13 7.74 0.41
N PRO A 60 -26.87 8.66 -0.27
CA PRO A 60 -26.29 9.49 -1.32
C PRO A 60 -25.14 10.38 -0.86
N ALA A 61 -25.18 10.86 0.40
CA ALA A 61 -24.14 11.71 0.96
C ALA A 61 -22.83 10.92 1.16
N LEU A 62 -22.93 9.68 1.66
CA LEU A 62 -21.79 8.77 1.73
C LEU A 62 -21.18 8.52 0.36
N THR A 63 -22.02 8.18 -0.63
CA THR A 63 -21.60 7.91 -2.01
C THR A 63 -20.86 9.10 -2.61
N GLN A 64 -21.38 10.30 -2.42
CA GLN A 64 -20.76 11.53 -2.91
C GLN A 64 -19.40 11.81 -2.23
N LEU A 65 -19.33 11.63 -0.92
CA LEU A 65 -18.08 11.84 -0.17
C LEU A 65 -16.99 10.88 -0.61
N VAL A 66 -17.31 9.58 -0.75
CA VAL A 66 -16.33 8.58 -1.19
C VAL A 66 -15.83 8.89 -2.60
N ARG A 67 -16.71 9.26 -3.55
CA ARG A 67 -16.29 9.66 -4.90
C ARG A 67 -15.31 10.84 -4.85
N ARG A 68 -15.67 11.90 -4.13
CA ARG A 68 -14.81 13.09 -4.02
C ARG A 68 -13.47 12.77 -3.37
N ALA A 69 -13.45 11.92 -2.33
CA ALA A 69 -12.21 11.46 -1.74
C ALA A 69 -11.34 10.69 -2.75
N LEU A 70 -11.94 9.78 -3.51
CA LEU A 70 -11.23 9.01 -4.55
C LEU A 70 -10.67 9.88 -5.68
N GLU A 71 -11.32 11.00 -6.00
CA GLU A 71 -10.88 11.94 -7.04
C GLU A 71 -9.77 12.89 -6.56
N ASN A 72 -9.83 13.36 -5.31
CA ASN A 72 -9.01 14.47 -4.85
C ASN A 72 -7.93 14.10 -3.85
N ASN A 73 -8.01 12.93 -3.20
CA ASN A 73 -7.12 12.56 -2.09
C ASN A 73 -5.65 12.53 -2.52
N ARG A 74 -4.78 13.10 -1.67
CA ARG A 74 -3.35 13.23 -1.93
C ARG A 74 -2.59 11.92 -1.81
N ASP A 75 -3.04 11.00 -0.95
CA ASP A 75 -2.38 9.70 -0.77
C ASP A 75 -2.52 8.83 -2.02
N ILE A 76 -3.69 8.90 -2.69
CA ILE A 76 -3.90 8.25 -4.00
C ILE A 76 -2.94 8.82 -5.04
N ARG A 77 -2.77 10.15 -5.08
CA ARG A 77 -1.83 10.79 -6.02
C ARG A 77 -0.38 10.40 -5.71
N LEU A 78 0.01 10.32 -4.45
CA LEU A 78 1.33 9.83 -4.04
C LEU A 78 1.54 8.37 -4.45
N ALA A 79 0.53 7.51 -4.30
CA ALA A 79 0.60 6.12 -4.75
C ALA A 79 0.75 6.02 -6.27
N MET A 80 0.07 6.86 -7.06
CA MET A 80 0.26 6.92 -8.52
C MET A 80 1.67 7.38 -8.92
N LEU A 81 2.25 8.35 -8.20
CA LEU A 81 3.65 8.74 -8.43
C LEU A 81 4.64 7.61 -8.15
N ARG A 82 4.36 6.70 -7.21
CA ARG A 82 5.16 5.49 -7.02
C ARG A 82 5.11 4.55 -8.23
N VAL A 83 3.95 4.44 -8.88
CA VAL A 83 3.83 3.71 -10.15
C VAL A 83 4.68 4.35 -11.24
N ASP A 84 4.68 5.69 -11.34
CA ASP A 84 5.53 6.39 -12.32
C ASP A 84 7.03 6.23 -12.00
N THR A 85 7.40 6.19 -10.72
CA THR A 85 8.76 5.85 -10.27
C THR A 85 9.15 4.45 -10.74
N ALA A 86 8.32 3.44 -10.53
CA ALA A 86 8.59 2.07 -10.98
C ALA A 86 8.69 1.99 -12.51
N ARG A 87 7.87 2.75 -13.26
CA ARG A 87 8.00 2.87 -14.73
C ARG A 87 9.32 3.50 -15.15
N ALA A 88 9.80 4.50 -14.43
CA ALA A 88 11.11 5.10 -14.69
C ALA A 88 12.25 4.11 -14.42
N GLN A 89 12.17 3.35 -13.34
CA GLN A 89 13.12 2.27 -13.01
C GLN A 89 13.14 1.18 -14.08
N LEU A 90 11.98 0.80 -14.64
CA LEU A 90 11.94 -0.13 -15.79
C LEU A 90 12.65 0.47 -17.01
N ARG A 91 12.46 1.76 -17.31
CA ARG A 91 13.20 2.39 -18.43
C ARG A 91 14.69 2.37 -18.18
N GLN A 92 15.13 2.63 -16.95
CA GLN A 92 16.54 2.54 -16.55
C GLN A 92 17.09 1.11 -16.69
N ALA A 93 16.37 0.09 -16.22
CA ALA A 93 16.76 -1.31 -16.38
C ALA A 93 16.86 -1.71 -17.85
N ARG A 94 15.92 -1.27 -18.70
CA ARG A 94 15.94 -1.51 -20.15
C ARG A 94 17.10 -0.82 -20.86
N ALA A 95 17.54 0.33 -20.36
CA ALA A 95 18.68 1.04 -20.95
C ALA A 95 19.94 0.18 -20.94
N GLY A 96 20.12 -0.71 -19.96
CA GLY A 96 21.23 -1.68 -19.92
C GLY A 96 21.24 -2.70 -21.05
N LEU A 97 20.14 -2.83 -21.83
CA LEU A 97 20.11 -3.69 -23.04
C LEU A 97 20.68 -3.01 -24.29
N PHE A 98 20.97 -1.72 -24.23
CA PHE A 98 21.44 -0.89 -25.34
C PHE A 98 22.82 -0.34 -25.07
N PRO A 99 23.58 0.06 -26.11
CA PRO A 99 24.85 0.74 -25.93
C PRO A 99 24.72 2.04 -25.15
N THR A 100 25.70 2.33 -24.28
CA THR A 100 25.90 3.66 -23.69
C THR A 100 26.85 4.47 -24.57
N PHE A 101 26.58 5.77 -24.68
CA PHE A 101 27.40 6.70 -25.45
C PHE A 101 27.90 7.79 -24.51
N ASP A 102 29.23 7.96 -24.50
CA ASP A 102 29.90 8.97 -23.72
C ASP A 102 30.84 9.80 -24.62
N LEU A 103 31.05 11.06 -24.28
CA LEU A 103 32.01 11.93 -24.94
C LEU A 103 33.07 12.35 -23.92
N PRO A 104 33.94 11.44 -23.49
CA PRO A 104 35.03 11.80 -22.59
C PRO A 104 36.04 12.73 -23.28
N GLY A 105 36.43 13.77 -22.58
CA GLY A 105 37.55 14.62 -22.92
C GLY A 105 38.59 14.58 -21.80
N SER A 106 39.82 14.33 -22.12
CA SER A 106 40.93 14.33 -21.18
C SER A 106 42.09 15.14 -21.70
N ALA A 107 42.75 15.86 -20.81
CA ALA A 107 44.04 16.47 -21.06
C ALA A 107 44.94 16.19 -19.86
N SER A 108 46.12 15.70 -20.10
CA SER A 108 47.07 15.41 -19.03
C SER A 108 48.47 15.92 -19.39
N ARG A 109 49.21 16.34 -18.39
CA ARG A 109 50.64 16.60 -18.46
C ARG A 109 51.31 15.68 -17.46
N GLN A 110 52.23 14.86 -17.93
CA GLN A 110 53.02 13.96 -17.12
C GLN A 110 54.47 14.44 -17.06
N TRP A 111 55.02 14.47 -15.87
CA TRP A 111 56.42 14.75 -15.62
C TRP A 111 57.06 13.44 -15.18
N ILE A 112 58.06 12.99 -15.92
CA ILE A 112 58.83 11.82 -15.59
C ILE A 112 60.26 12.28 -15.28
N GLU A 113 60.70 12.09 -14.05
CA GLU A 113 62.06 12.33 -13.65
C GLU A 113 62.99 11.26 -14.28
N ASN A 114 63.94 11.66 -15.07
CA ASN A 114 64.89 10.77 -15.76
C ASN A 114 66.11 10.55 -14.87
N ASN A 115 66.06 9.50 -14.06
CA ASN A 115 67.14 9.15 -13.16
C ASN A 115 68.21 8.24 -13.86
N ASN A 116 68.14 8.06 -15.14
CA ASN A 116 69.13 7.24 -15.89
C ASN A 116 70.25 8.15 -16.38
N GLU A 117 71.46 7.90 -15.87
CA GLU A 117 72.66 8.45 -16.50
C GLU A 117 72.75 7.93 -17.93
N PRO A 118 73.02 8.82 -18.92
CA PRO A 118 73.19 8.39 -20.32
C PRO A 118 74.34 7.41 -20.38
N ASN A 119 74.08 6.16 -20.79
CA ASN A 119 75.10 5.17 -21.03
C ASN A 119 75.64 5.37 -22.49
N PRO A 120 76.84 5.98 -22.67
CA PRO A 120 77.34 6.31 -23.99
C PRO A 120 77.64 5.05 -24.87
N ASP A 121 77.71 3.84 -24.26
CA ASP A 121 77.96 2.62 -24.97
C ASP A 121 76.67 1.86 -25.41
N SER A 122 75.50 2.46 -25.14
CA SER A 122 74.22 1.89 -25.56
C SER A 122 73.87 2.33 -26.98
N PRO A 123 73.46 1.41 -27.87
CA PRO A 123 73.01 1.71 -29.23
C PRO A 123 71.80 2.67 -29.32
N ILE A 124 71.14 2.93 -28.18
CA ILE A 124 69.97 3.83 -28.01
C ILE A 124 70.33 5.05 -27.14
N GLY A 125 71.59 5.18 -26.66
CA GLY A 125 72.00 6.28 -25.77
C GLY A 125 71.92 7.65 -26.41
N GLU A 126 71.98 7.73 -27.73
CA GLU A 126 71.87 8.97 -28.49
C GLU A 126 70.45 9.54 -28.60
N PHE A 127 69.42 8.73 -28.20
CA PHE A 127 68.01 9.10 -28.21
C PHE A 127 67.44 9.43 -26.82
N VAL A 128 68.23 9.33 -25.75
CA VAL A 128 67.76 9.70 -24.39
C VAL A 128 67.93 11.22 -24.24
N PRO A 129 66.89 11.99 -24.01
CA PRO A 129 67.01 13.44 -23.74
C PRO A 129 67.87 13.68 -22.51
N ASP A 130 68.72 14.68 -22.57
CA ASP A 130 69.63 15.10 -21.51
C ASP A 130 68.96 15.91 -20.39
N ASP A 131 67.60 15.97 -20.46
CA ASP A 131 66.80 16.71 -19.51
C ASP A 131 66.48 15.83 -18.29
N ASP A 132 66.72 16.34 -17.07
CA ASP A 132 66.38 15.67 -15.78
C ASP A 132 64.90 15.37 -15.65
N VAL A 133 64.02 16.07 -16.35
CA VAL A 133 62.58 15.93 -16.36
C VAL A 133 62.02 15.90 -17.76
N ILE A 134 61.48 14.78 -18.17
CA ILE A 134 60.78 14.61 -19.46
C ILE A 134 59.29 14.94 -19.25
N THR A 135 58.77 15.93 -19.99
CA THR A 135 57.38 16.33 -19.94
C THR A 135 56.61 15.76 -21.15
N PHE A 136 55.52 15.04 -20.87
CA PHE A 136 54.63 14.56 -21.92
C PHE A 136 53.25 15.22 -21.74
N ASP A 137 52.81 15.93 -22.75
CA ASP A 137 51.42 16.39 -22.84
C ASP A 137 50.61 15.37 -23.66
N SER A 138 49.38 15.14 -23.23
CA SER A 138 48.45 14.36 -24.04
C SER A 138 47.03 14.88 -23.86
N TRP A 139 46.29 14.89 -24.92
CA TRP A 139 44.85 15.16 -24.87
C TRP A 139 44.11 14.12 -25.75
N GLU A 140 42.88 13.81 -25.38
CA GLU A 140 41.96 12.94 -26.12
C GLU A 140 40.52 13.49 -25.97
N LEU A 141 39.82 13.52 -27.10
CA LEU A 141 38.38 13.77 -27.14
C LEU A 141 37.78 12.71 -28.04
N ALA A 142 36.93 11.83 -27.47
CA ALA A 142 36.39 10.69 -28.19
C ALA A 142 34.92 10.48 -27.92
N LEU A 143 34.13 10.20 -28.95
CA LEU A 143 32.84 9.58 -28.80
C LEU A 143 33.06 8.08 -28.58
N GLN A 144 32.70 7.60 -27.39
CA GLN A 144 32.85 6.22 -26.99
C GLN A 144 31.46 5.56 -26.87
N ALA A 145 31.32 4.36 -27.43
CA ALA A 145 30.17 3.51 -27.26
C ALA A 145 30.59 2.24 -26.51
N THR A 146 29.88 1.86 -25.45
CA THR A 146 30.11 0.63 -24.72
C THR A 146 28.81 -0.15 -24.67
N TRP A 147 28.81 -1.41 -25.03
CA TRP A 147 27.67 -2.30 -25.05
C TRP A 147 28.01 -3.65 -24.46
N GLU A 148 27.42 -3.98 -23.32
CA GLU A 148 27.47 -5.33 -22.78
C GLU A 148 26.35 -6.17 -23.39
N LEU A 149 26.73 -7.22 -24.09
CA LEU A 149 25.78 -8.12 -24.75
C LEU A 149 25.14 -9.05 -23.72
N ASP A 150 23.83 -8.97 -23.54
CA ASP A 150 23.07 -9.80 -22.60
C ASP A 150 22.84 -11.22 -23.14
N ILE A 151 23.95 -11.99 -23.36
CA ILE A 151 23.93 -13.32 -23.96
C ILE A 151 23.19 -14.31 -23.10
N PHE A 152 23.42 -14.28 -21.78
CA PHE A 152 22.83 -15.19 -20.81
C PHE A 152 21.53 -14.63 -20.18
N GLY A 153 21.15 -13.41 -20.49
CA GLY A 153 19.86 -12.82 -20.14
C GLY A 153 19.78 -12.28 -18.70
N ALA A 154 20.91 -11.96 -18.07
CA ALA A 154 20.92 -11.35 -16.73
C ALA A 154 20.19 -9.99 -16.71
N THR A 155 20.48 -9.12 -17.68
CA THR A 155 19.83 -7.82 -17.82
C THR A 155 18.34 -7.94 -18.19
N ARG A 156 17.98 -8.96 -19.00
CA ARG A 156 16.57 -9.27 -19.27
C ARG A 156 15.84 -9.68 -18.00
N ALA A 157 16.43 -10.57 -17.16
CA ALA A 157 15.84 -10.97 -15.89
C ALA A 157 15.64 -9.78 -14.95
N ARG A 158 16.59 -8.83 -14.85
CA ARG A 158 16.43 -7.58 -14.10
C ARG A 158 15.31 -6.70 -14.68
N THR A 159 15.19 -6.65 -16.00
CA THR A 159 14.12 -5.91 -16.68
C THR A 159 12.75 -6.52 -16.39
N ASP A 160 12.65 -7.85 -16.36
CA ASP A 160 11.42 -8.56 -16.04
C ASP A 160 11.06 -8.39 -14.55
N SER A 161 12.05 -8.42 -13.64
CA SER A 161 11.86 -8.05 -12.23
C SER A 161 11.29 -6.63 -12.09
N ALA A 162 11.86 -5.65 -12.81
CA ALA A 162 11.34 -4.28 -12.81
C ALA A 162 9.90 -4.16 -13.35
N ARG A 163 9.47 -5.04 -14.26
CA ARG A 163 8.07 -5.14 -14.69
C ARG A 163 7.15 -5.61 -13.56
N GLN A 164 7.58 -6.61 -12.80
CA GLN A 164 6.81 -7.08 -11.63
C GLN A 164 6.74 -6.01 -10.54
N GLN A 165 7.79 -5.22 -10.35
CA GLN A 165 7.76 -4.07 -9.45
C GLN A 165 6.70 -3.03 -9.87
N ILE A 166 6.46 -2.81 -11.17
CA ILE A 166 5.35 -1.96 -11.63
C ILE A 166 4.01 -2.59 -11.24
N ARG A 167 3.82 -3.90 -11.39
CA ARG A 167 2.57 -4.58 -10.99
C ARG A 167 2.33 -4.46 -9.49
N SER A 168 3.37 -4.65 -8.67
CA SER A 168 3.30 -4.42 -7.22
C SER A 168 2.90 -2.96 -6.91
N ALA A 169 3.55 -1.97 -7.51
CA ALA A 169 3.21 -0.56 -7.31
C ALA A 169 1.78 -0.21 -7.76
N GLN A 170 1.28 -0.79 -8.85
CA GLN A 170 -0.10 -0.64 -9.30
C GLN A 170 -1.10 -1.23 -8.29
N ALA A 171 -0.82 -2.43 -7.78
CA ALA A 171 -1.65 -3.06 -6.75
C ALA A 171 -1.65 -2.23 -5.45
N GLN A 172 -0.50 -1.69 -5.04
CA GLN A 172 -0.40 -0.76 -3.89
C GLN A 172 -1.19 0.54 -4.12
N ALA A 173 -1.26 1.05 -5.36
CA ALA A 173 -2.08 2.21 -5.67
C ALA A 173 -3.58 1.89 -5.57
N ILE A 174 -4.00 0.69 -5.93
CA ILE A 174 -5.37 0.20 -5.71
C ILE A 174 -5.65 0.06 -4.20
N ALA A 175 -4.70 -0.51 -3.42
CA ALA A 175 -4.82 -0.59 -1.97
C ALA A 175 -4.98 0.78 -1.32
N ALA A 176 -4.25 1.80 -1.78
CA ALA A 176 -4.39 3.18 -1.31
C ALA A 176 -5.81 3.75 -1.61
N ARG A 177 -6.37 3.48 -2.79
CA ARG A 177 -7.75 3.85 -3.12
C ARG A 177 -8.76 3.18 -2.18
N LEU A 178 -8.61 1.88 -1.94
CA LEU A 178 -9.45 1.12 -1.02
C LEU A 178 -9.37 1.67 0.41
N ALA A 179 -8.17 1.98 0.90
CA ALA A 179 -7.95 2.59 2.20
C ALA A 179 -8.63 3.97 2.32
N VAL A 180 -8.54 4.82 1.30
CA VAL A 180 -9.18 6.13 1.27
C VAL A 180 -10.71 5.99 1.27
N ALA A 181 -11.28 5.08 0.47
CA ALA A 181 -12.71 4.80 0.47
C ALA A 181 -13.20 4.33 1.85
N SER A 182 -12.47 3.37 2.45
CA SER A 182 -12.75 2.84 3.78
C SER A 182 -12.70 3.92 4.86
N ASN A 183 -11.61 4.69 4.91
CA ASN A 183 -11.43 5.73 5.91
C ASN A 183 -12.50 6.83 5.78
N THR A 184 -12.89 7.18 4.56
CA THR A 184 -13.96 8.15 4.30
C THR A 184 -15.31 7.60 4.78
N ALA A 185 -15.63 6.34 4.47
CA ALA A 185 -16.87 5.73 4.91
C ALA A 185 -16.94 5.59 6.45
N GLN A 186 -15.85 5.15 7.09
CA GLN A 186 -15.76 5.05 8.54
C GLN A 186 -15.87 6.43 9.22
N GLY A 187 -15.19 7.44 8.68
CA GLY A 187 -15.27 8.82 9.15
C GLY A 187 -16.70 9.37 9.03
N TYR A 188 -17.38 9.07 7.94
CA TYR A 188 -18.79 9.46 7.76
C TYR A 188 -19.73 8.74 8.74
N VAL A 189 -19.57 7.42 8.90
CA VAL A 189 -20.34 6.63 9.90
C VAL A 189 -20.15 7.21 11.30
N GLN A 190 -18.92 7.54 11.68
CA GLN A 190 -18.60 8.17 12.96
C GLN A 190 -19.23 9.56 13.10
N LEU A 191 -19.20 10.39 12.06
CA LEU A 191 -19.86 11.69 12.06
C LEU A 191 -21.36 11.54 12.31
N ARG A 192 -22.04 10.62 11.60
CA ARG A 192 -23.48 10.35 11.79
C ARG A 192 -23.80 9.82 13.17
N ALA A 193 -22.90 9.01 13.75
CA ALA A 193 -23.03 8.54 15.13
C ALA A 193 -22.96 9.70 16.15
N LEU A 194 -22.01 10.63 15.98
CA LEU A 194 -21.88 11.80 16.83
C LEU A 194 -23.08 12.76 16.69
N GLU A 195 -23.58 12.96 15.46
CA GLU A 195 -24.80 13.75 15.23
C GLU A 195 -26.05 13.10 15.90
N GLY A 196 -26.15 11.77 15.82
CA GLY A 196 -27.18 11.02 16.53
C GLY A 196 -27.07 11.14 18.05
N GLN A 197 -25.86 11.08 18.61
CA GLN A 197 -25.60 11.27 20.02
C GLN A 197 -25.96 12.70 20.47
N ARG A 198 -25.61 13.70 19.64
CA ARG A 198 -25.98 15.10 19.89
C ARG A 198 -27.48 15.28 19.98
N ALA A 199 -28.24 14.68 19.07
CA ALA A 199 -29.70 14.75 19.10
C ALA A 199 -30.28 14.14 20.39
N LEU A 200 -29.74 13.01 20.87
CA LEU A 200 -30.13 12.39 22.13
C LEU A 200 -29.78 13.25 23.35
N LEU A 201 -28.63 13.91 23.37
CA LEU A 201 -28.25 14.80 24.47
C LEU A 201 -29.13 16.04 24.51
N VAL A 202 -29.42 16.68 23.40
CA VAL A 202 -30.32 17.83 23.31
C VAL A 202 -31.72 17.47 23.86
N GLU A 203 -32.29 16.32 23.42
CA GLU A 203 -33.55 15.81 23.97
C GLU A 203 -33.45 15.56 25.50
N GLY A 204 -32.31 14.96 25.94
CA GLY A 204 -32.05 14.72 27.36
C GLY A 204 -32.02 16.01 28.21
N ILE A 205 -31.37 17.05 27.70
CA ILE A 205 -31.30 18.38 28.35
C ILE A 205 -32.68 19.01 28.44
N GLU A 206 -33.49 18.96 27.37
CA GLU A 206 -34.87 19.48 27.39
C GLU A 206 -35.71 18.75 28.42
N LEU A 207 -35.62 17.44 28.52
CA LEU A 207 -36.34 16.64 29.52
C LEU A 207 -35.86 16.95 30.93
N ALA A 208 -34.55 17.05 31.18
CA ALA A 208 -33.98 17.42 32.49
C ALA A 208 -34.38 18.82 32.92
N ALA A 209 -34.39 19.79 31.99
CA ALA A 209 -34.88 21.15 32.26
C ALA A 209 -36.37 21.17 32.62
N GLY A 210 -37.17 20.29 32.02
CA GLY A 210 -38.58 20.09 32.38
C GLY A 210 -38.75 19.59 33.82
N LEU A 211 -37.98 18.57 34.20
CA LEU A 211 -38.01 17.99 35.54
C LEU A 211 -37.51 18.98 36.61
N GLU A 212 -36.44 19.72 36.31
CA GLU A 212 -35.93 20.77 37.20
C GLU A 212 -37.02 21.86 37.50
N ARG A 213 -37.75 22.28 36.46
CA ARG A 213 -38.86 23.24 36.64
C ARG A 213 -39.96 22.68 37.53
N ILE A 214 -40.31 21.40 37.36
CA ILE A 214 -41.30 20.73 38.21
C ILE A 214 -40.79 20.65 39.67
N ALA A 215 -39.55 20.20 39.86
CA ALA A 215 -38.92 20.10 41.16
C ALA A 215 -38.91 21.46 41.91
N ARG A 216 -38.60 22.57 41.23
CA ARG A 216 -38.63 23.92 41.81
C ARG A 216 -40.04 24.33 42.22
N ALA A 217 -41.04 24.12 41.37
CA ALA A 217 -42.42 24.45 41.68
C ALA A 217 -42.98 23.66 42.90
N LEU A 218 -42.64 22.38 42.98
CA LEU A 218 -43.02 21.53 44.11
C LEU A 218 -42.26 21.90 45.40
N PHE A 219 -41.03 22.35 45.32
CA PHE A 219 -40.25 22.86 46.44
C PHE A 219 -40.89 24.17 47.02
N GLU A 220 -41.30 25.09 46.15
CA GLU A 220 -42.01 26.31 46.54
C GLU A 220 -43.32 25.97 47.16
N ALA A 221 -44.01 24.88 46.77
CA ALA A 221 -45.23 24.38 47.40
C ALA A 221 -44.98 23.59 48.72
N GLY A 222 -43.69 23.30 49.04
CA GLY A 222 -43.31 22.55 50.25
C GLY A 222 -43.44 21.00 50.08
N GLU A 223 -43.67 20.50 48.90
CA GLU A 223 -43.92 19.07 48.60
C GLU A 223 -42.68 18.22 48.37
N VAL A 224 -41.56 18.87 48.03
CA VAL A 224 -40.23 18.16 47.78
C VAL A 224 -39.14 18.89 48.55
N THR A 225 -37.98 18.22 48.66
CA THR A 225 -36.80 18.76 49.36
C THR A 225 -35.92 19.61 48.43
N ARG A 226 -35.08 20.45 49.01
CA ARG A 226 -34.05 21.16 48.24
C ARG A 226 -33.09 20.22 47.55
N LEU A 227 -32.85 19.01 48.11
CA LEU A 227 -32.05 17.96 47.50
C LEU A 227 -32.57 17.56 46.12
N ASP A 228 -33.90 17.46 45.95
CA ASP A 228 -34.53 17.08 44.69
C ASP A 228 -34.33 18.15 43.61
N VAL A 229 -34.35 19.43 44.00
CA VAL A 229 -34.04 20.56 43.10
C VAL A 229 -32.60 20.55 42.66
N GLU A 230 -31.65 20.41 43.61
CA GLU A 230 -30.23 20.40 43.31
C GLU A 230 -29.85 19.16 42.51
N ALA A 231 -30.46 17.99 42.75
CA ALA A 231 -30.23 16.76 41.98
C ALA A 231 -30.68 16.91 40.51
N SER A 232 -31.83 17.53 40.25
CA SER A 232 -32.33 17.77 38.88
C SER A 232 -31.50 18.83 38.15
N ALA A 233 -31.04 19.87 38.84
CA ALA A 233 -30.15 20.89 38.30
C ALA A 233 -28.78 20.33 37.95
N ALA A 234 -28.21 19.45 38.81
CA ALA A 234 -26.93 18.77 38.55
C ALA A 234 -27.02 17.84 37.33
N GLU A 235 -28.13 17.11 37.15
CA GLU A 235 -28.36 16.28 35.99
C GLU A 235 -28.33 17.09 34.68
N ARG A 236 -29.07 18.22 34.65
CA ARG A 236 -29.06 19.08 33.48
C ARG A 236 -27.65 19.62 33.17
N ALA A 237 -26.95 20.13 34.19
CA ALA A 237 -25.60 20.66 34.02
C ALA A 237 -24.60 19.60 33.50
N SER A 238 -24.76 18.34 33.96
CA SER A 238 -23.95 17.23 33.45
C SER A 238 -24.18 16.96 31.96
N LEU A 239 -25.44 16.92 31.52
CA LEU A 239 -25.79 16.72 30.12
C LEU A 239 -25.34 17.89 29.23
N GLU A 240 -25.38 19.13 29.73
CA GLU A 240 -24.86 20.32 29.04
C GLU A 240 -23.33 20.22 28.85
N ALA A 241 -22.58 19.79 29.87
CA ALA A 241 -21.14 19.58 29.77
C ALA A 241 -20.78 18.45 28.76
N ASP A 242 -21.56 17.36 28.77
CA ASP A 242 -21.40 16.27 27.78
C ASP A 242 -21.67 16.77 26.35
N LEU A 243 -22.62 17.70 26.17
CA LEU A 243 -22.90 18.30 24.85
C LEU A 243 -21.74 19.15 24.35
N ASP A 244 -21.11 19.94 25.21
CA ASP A 244 -19.96 20.78 24.86
C ASP A 244 -18.77 19.90 24.40
N GLU A 245 -18.47 18.80 25.10
CA GLU A 245 -17.43 17.84 24.70
C GLU A 245 -17.78 17.17 23.35
N LEU A 246 -19.05 16.81 23.18
CA LEU A 246 -19.50 16.19 21.94
C LEU A 246 -19.40 17.15 20.73
N ASP A 247 -19.69 18.43 20.91
CA ASP A 247 -19.57 19.44 19.84
C ASP A 247 -18.10 19.63 19.43
N ILE A 248 -17.15 19.52 20.37
CA ILE A 248 -15.70 19.44 20.04
C ILE A 248 -15.39 18.21 19.19
N ASN A 249 -15.91 17.04 19.53
CA ASN A 249 -15.68 15.81 18.80
C ASN A 249 -16.34 15.82 17.41
N LEU A 250 -17.50 16.44 17.26
CA LEU A 250 -18.13 16.70 15.96
C LEU A 250 -17.27 17.59 15.05
N ALA A 251 -16.75 18.69 15.61
CA ALA A 251 -15.84 19.56 14.85
C ALA A 251 -14.60 18.80 14.37
N LYS A 252 -13.97 18.00 15.24
CA LYS A 252 -12.81 17.15 14.87
C LYS A 252 -13.15 16.14 13.77
N ALA A 253 -14.32 15.48 13.85
CA ALA A 253 -14.74 14.50 12.85
C ALA A 253 -14.94 15.16 11.46
N ARG A 254 -15.53 16.36 11.41
CA ARG A 254 -15.69 17.11 10.17
C ARG A 254 -14.35 17.54 9.57
N LEU A 255 -13.43 18.07 10.39
CA LEU A 255 -12.09 18.44 9.95
C LEU A 255 -11.29 17.23 9.41
N ALA A 256 -11.46 16.05 10.02
CA ALA A 256 -10.84 14.83 9.53
C ALA A 256 -11.38 14.42 8.14
N LEU A 257 -12.68 14.56 7.92
CA LEU A 257 -13.29 14.35 6.59
C LEU A 257 -12.79 15.38 5.58
N ASP A 258 -12.70 16.67 5.92
CA ASP A 258 -12.13 17.70 5.04
C ASP A 258 -10.71 17.31 4.58
N THR A 259 -9.90 16.77 5.49
CA THR A 259 -8.54 16.31 5.18
C THR A 259 -8.55 15.13 4.18
N LEU A 260 -9.46 14.14 4.39
CA LEU A 260 -9.59 12.99 3.48
C LEU A 260 -10.05 13.42 2.08
N LEU A 261 -10.90 14.46 2.01
CA LEU A 261 -11.38 15.04 0.74
C LEU A 261 -10.35 15.96 0.08
N ALA A 262 -9.22 16.22 0.75
CA ALA A 262 -8.22 17.24 0.36
C ALA A 262 -8.82 18.65 0.18
N GLU A 263 -9.83 18.98 0.98
CA GLU A 263 -10.54 20.26 0.95
C GLU A 263 -10.13 21.19 2.10
N PRO A 264 -10.41 22.49 1.98
CA PRO A 264 -10.17 23.43 3.08
C PRO A 264 -11.00 23.09 4.32
N PRO A 265 -10.47 23.35 5.52
CA PRO A 265 -11.20 23.15 6.78
C PRO A 265 -12.57 23.86 6.78
N GLY A 266 -13.63 23.16 7.17
CA GLY A 266 -15.01 23.66 7.23
C GLY A 266 -15.85 23.35 5.99
N SER A 267 -15.28 22.77 4.92
CA SER A 267 -16.00 22.46 3.68
C SER A 267 -17.16 21.48 3.92
N THR A 268 -16.93 20.40 4.67
CA THR A 268 -17.97 19.40 5.02
C THR A 268 -19.08 19.97 5.87
N ALA A 269 -18.81 20.95 6.75
CA ALA A 269 -19.81 21.59 7.58
C ALA A 269 -20.87 22.35 6.76
N HIS A 270 -20.50 22.90 5.61
CA HIS A 270 -21.41 23.63 4.71
C HIS A 270 -22.15 22.71 3.74
N GLN A 271 -21.63 21.53 3.45
CA GLN A 271 -22.14 20.65 2.41
C GLN A 271 -23.02 19.52 2.94
N LEU A 272 -22.76 19.06 4.17
CA LEU A 272 -23.52 17.96 4.76
C LEU A 272 -24.67 18.49 5.60
N THR A 273 -25.88 18.04 5.26
CA THR A 273 -27.03 18.22 6.16
C THR A 273 -26.89 17.32 7.38
N THR A 274 -27.20 17.85 8.55
CA THR A 274 -27.19 17.09 9.81
C THR A 274 -28.21 15.95 9.75
N SER A 275 -27.80 14.74 10.12
CA SER A 275 -28.67 13.57 10.18
C SER A 275 -28.26 12.65 11.32
N ALA A 276 -29.23 12.28 12.15
CA ALA A 276 -29.05 11.34 13.26
C ALA A 276 -29.05 9.85 12.82
N ARG A 277 -29.16 9.56 11.51
CA ARG A 277 -29.25 8.21 10.98
C ARG A 277 -27.88 7.69 10.58
N VAL A 278 -27.36 6.69 11.30
CA VAL A 278 -26.20 5.92 10.86
C VAL A 278 -26.63 4.97 9.73
N PRO A 279 -26.00 5.01 8.53
CA PRO A 279 -26.36 4.13 7.42
C PRO A 279 -25.93 2.68 7.71
N LEU A 280 -26.66 1.72 7.16
CA LEU A 280 -26.34 0.28 7.24
C LEU A 280 -26.62 -0.34 5.87
N ALA A 281 -25.76 -1.25 5.44
CA ALA A 281 -26.07 -2.12 4.32
C ALA A 281 -27.16 -3.12 4.78
N GLU A 282 -28.33 -3.08 4.11
CA GLU A 282 -29.48 -3.92 4.49
C GLU A 282 -29.38 -5.33 3.93
N GLN A 283 -28.67 -5.49 2.81
CA GLN A 283 -28.45 -6.77 2.17
C GLN A 283 -27.29 -7.53 2.81
N ALA A 284 -27.36 -8.87 2.75
CA ALA A 284 -26.24 -9.71 3.17
C ALA A 284 -25.06 -9.51 2.20
N ILE A 285 -23.87 -9.32 2.75
CA ILE A 285 -22.65 -9.12 1.97
C ILE A 285 -22.16 -10.50 1.49
N PRO A 286 -22.09 -10.76 0.17
CA PRO A 286 -21.64 -12.04 -0.36
C PRO A 286 -20.12 -12.15 -0.20
N ALA A 287 -19.66 -13.11 0.62
CA ALA A 287 -18.23 -13.29 0.91
C ALA A 287 -17.44 -14.00 -0.20
N GLY A 288 -18.09 -14.67 -1.16
CA GLY A 288 -17.41 -15.44 -2.19
C GLY A 288 -16.63 -16.64 -1.63
N GLN A 289 -15.65 -17.11 -2.38
CA GLN A 289 -14.75 -18.20 -1.96
C GLN A 289 -13.40 -17.64 -1.47
N PRO A 290 -12.71 -18.32 -0.53
CA PRO A 290 -11.38 -17.90 -0.07
C PRO A 290 -10.36 -17.71 -1.21
N LEU A 291 -10.42 -18.55 -2.23
CA LEU A 291 -9.54 -18.47 -3.41
C LEU A 291 -9.71 -17.17 -4.20
N ASP A 292 -10.89 -16.53 -4.15
CA ASP A 292 -11.14 -15.27 -4.85
C ASP A 292 -10.28 -14.13 -4.32
N LEU A 293 -9.82 -14.21 -3.05
CA LEU A 293 -8.96 -13.19 -2.45
C LEU A 293 -7.64 -12.99 -3.20
N LEU A 294 -7.04 -14.09 -3.71
CA LEU A 294 -5.79 -14.03 -4.47
C LEU A 294 -5.88 -13.16 -5.73
N ARG A 295 -7.09 -12.99 -6.25
CA ARG A 295 -7.36 -12.19 -7.46
C ARG A 295 -7.92 -10.81 -7.15
N ARG A 296 -8.51 -10.63 -5.96
CA ARG A 296 -9.24 -9.41 -5.59
C ARG A 296 -8.52 -8.53 -4.60
N ARG A 297 -7.73 -9.10 -3.70
CA ARG A 297 -7.02 -8.31 -2.69
C ARG A 297 -5.76 -7.67 -3.28
N PRO A 298 -5.71 -6.32 -3.30
CA PRO A 298 -4.56 -5.63 -3.89
C PRO A 298 -3.26 -5.87 -3.12
N ASP A 299 -3.31 -6.10 -1.81
CA ASP A 299 -2.14 -6.46 -1.00
C ASP A 299 -1.56 -7.81 -1.42
N LEU A 300 -2.41 -8.85 -1.61
CA LEU A 300 -1.97 -10.16 -2.09
C LEU A 300 -1.40 -10.10 -3.51
N ILE A 301 -2.01 -9.30 -4.39
CA ILE A 301 -1.50 -9.06 -5.76
C ILE A 301 -0.13 -8.38 -5.71
N ALA A 302 0.06 -7.42 -4.78
CA ALA A 302 1.33 -6.71 -4.61
C ALA A 302 2.43 -7.66 -4.11
N GLU A 303 2.15 -8.48 -3.09
CA GLU A 303 3.09 -9.46 -2.54
C GLU A 303 3.44 -10.56 -3.54
N ALA A 304 2.46 -11.08 -4.30
CA ALA A 304 2.73 -12.04 -5.38
C ALA A 304 3.66 -11.43 -6.45
N ALA A 305 3.45 -10.18 -6.83
CA ALA A 305 4.32 -9.50 -7.78
C ALA A 305 5.73 -9.23 -7.22
N GLN A 306 5.85 -8.94 -5.91
CA GLN A 306 7.14 -8.81 -5.24
C GLN A 306 7.90 -10.13 -5.17
N LEU A 307 7.20 -11.23 -4.88
CA LEU A 307 7.77 -12.57 -4.91
C LEU A 307 8.32 -12.90 -6.31
N GLU A 308 7.56 -12.66 -7.37
CA GLU A 308 8.01 -12.88 -8.75
C GLU A 308 9.20 -11.97 -9.10
N ALA A 309 9.20 -10.71 -8.63
CA ALA A 309 10.33 -9.80 -8.81
C ALA A 309 11.61 -10.30 -8.12
N ALA A 310 11.51 -10.83 -6.90
CA ALA A 310 12.63 -11.37 -6.14
C ALA A 310 13.18 -12.66 -6.79
N GLN A 311 12.32 -13.54 -7.29
CA GLN A 311 12.73 -14.74 -8.06
C GLN A 311 13.50 -14.36 -9.32
N LEU A 312 13.05 -13.33 -10.04
CA LEU A 312 13.74 -12.83 -11.24
C LEU A 312 15.10 -12.18 -10.90
N GLN A 313 15.24 -11.56 -9.71
CA GLN A 313 16.53 -11.07 -9.21
C GLN A 313 17.48 -12.23 -8.88
N SER A 314 17.00 -13.29 -8.23
CA SER A 314 17.80 -14.50 -8.01
C SER A 314 18.26 -15.13 -9.35
N LEU A 315 17.38 -15.20 -10.34
CA LEU A 315 17.71 -15.64 -11.69
C LEU A 315 18.78 -14.75 -12.34
N ALA A 316 18.69 -13.43 -12.19
CA ALA A 316 19.70 -12.49 -12.69
C ALA A 316 21.06 -12.72 -12.03
N ALA A 317 21.10 -12.86 -10.69
CA ALA A 317 22.32 -13.13 -9.94
C ALA A 317 22.99 -14.45 -10.36
N ARG A 318 22.20 -15.51 -10.62
CA ARG A 318 22.70 -16.78 -11.15
C ARG A 318 23.27 -16.61 -12.55
N ARG A 319 22.64 -15.81 -13.42
CA ARG A 319 23.11 -15.51 -14.78
C ARG A 319 24.37 -14.65 -14.80
N ASP A 320 24.59 -13.81 -13.77
CA ASP A 320 25.85 -13.07 -13.61
C ASP A 320 27.07 -13.96 -13.30
N MET A 321 26.86 -15.22 -12.98
CA MET A 321 27.97 -16.18 -12.86
C MET A 321 28.55 -16.64 -14.19
N PHE A 322 27.84 -16.36 -15.31
CA PHE A 322 28.33 -16.69 -16.67
C PHE A 322 29.28 -15.61 -17.21
N PRO A 323 30.08 -15.96 -18.24
CA PRO A 323 30.96 -14.98 -18.86
C PRO A 323 30.23 -13.79 -19.46
N THR A 324 30.83 -12.60 -19.39
CA THR A 324 30.32 -11.39 -20.03
C THR A 324 31.07 -11.07 -21.31
N LEU A 325 30.38 -10.48 -22.28
CA LEU A 325 30.97 -9.99 -23.54
C LEU A 325 30.55 -8.53 -23.72
N ALA A 326 31.53 -7.63 -23.70
CA ALA A 326 31.29 -6.21 -23.97
C ALA A 326 31.97 -5.81 -25.28
N VAL A 327 31.28 -5.08 -26.12
CA VAL A 327 31.79 -4.46 -27.34
C VAL A 327 32.01 -2.98 -27.06
N GLN A 328 33.15 -2.47 -27.42
CA GLN A 328 33.54 -1.07 -27.26
C GLN A 328 33.95 -0.48 -28.61
N ALA A 329 33.46 0.69 -28.93
CA ALA A 329 33.82 1.45 -30.10
C ALA A 329 34.15 2.89 -29.68
N ALA A 330 35.20 3.46 -30.23
CA ALA A 330 35.56 4.83 -30.03
C ALA A 330 36.00 5.50 -31.31
N VAL A 331 35.59 6.71 -31.53
CA VAL A 331 36.04 7.56 -32.63
C VAL A 331 36.32 8.94 -32.07
N GLY A 332 37.47 9.48 -32.39
CA GLY A 332 37.86 10.75 -31.79
C GLY A 332 39.16 11.32 -32.33
N ARG A 333 39.68 12.24 -31.53
CA ARG A 333 40.97 12.91 -31.78
C ARG A 333 41.85 12.82 -30.53
N SER A 334 43.13 12.60 -30.76
CA SER A 334 44.13 12.63 -29.69
C SER A 334 45.41 13.25 -30.20
N GLY A 335 46.19 13.86 -29.36
CA GLY A 335 47.46 14.49 -29.74
C GLY A 335 48.34 14.79 -28.51
N LEU A 336 49.62 15.14 -28.83
CA LEU A 336 50.62 15.48 -27.81
C LEU A 336 50.71 16.95 -27.51
N ALA A 337 50.08 17.81 -28.32
CA ALA A 337 49.97 19.23 -28.07
C ALA A 337 48.56 19.75 -28.37
N LEU A 338 48.08 20.71 -27.62
CA LEU A 338 46.74 21.30 -27.85
C LEU A 338 46.62 21.95 -29.25
N GLY A 339 47.72 22.42 -29.82
CA GLY A 339 47.76 22.97 -31.18
C GLY A 339 47.40 21.93 -32.27
N ASP A 340 47.58 20.63 -32.00
CA ASP A 340 47.31 19.57 -32.93
C ASP A 340 45.83 19.19 -33.00
N ALA A 341 45.02 19.78 -32.16
CA ALA A 341 43.57 19.46 -32.05
C ALA A 341 42.81 19.68 -33.37
N PHE A 342 43.31 20.53 -34.23
CA PHE A 342 42.73 20.86 -35.55
C PHE A 342 43.46 20.17 -36.71
N SER A 343 44.46 19.32 -36.42
CA SER A 343 45.21 18.58 -37.42
C SER A 343 44.48 17.28 -37.82
N SER A 344 44.45 16.93 -39.08
CA SER A 344 43.88 15.68 -39.58
C SER A 344 44.66 14.43 -39.13
N ALA A 345 45.91 14.59 -38.69
CA ALA A 345 46.79 13.49 -38.25
C ALA A 345 46.39 12.93 -36.85
N SER A 346 45.52 13.65 -36.10
CA SER A 346 45.10 13.25 -34.75
C SER A 346 43.82 12.40 -34.71
N ASN A 347 43.21 12.06 -35.84
CA ASN A 347 41.98 11.24 -35.87
C ASN A 347 42.30 9.78 -35.58
N PHE A 348 41.42 9.14 -34.75
CA PHE A 348 41.50 7.70 -34.51
C PHE A 348 40.12 7.07 -34.50
N ALA A 349 40.10 5.76 -34.81
CA ALA A 349 38.95 4.89 -34.59
C ALA A 349 39.43 3.61 -33.92
N ARG A 350 38.74 3.16 -32.88
CA ARG A 350 39.03 1.90 -32.18
C ARG A 350 37.75 1.07 -32.12
N LEU A 351 37.90 -0.23 -32.35
CA LEU A 351 36.83 -1.21 -32.12
C LEU A 351 37.45 -2.37 -31.36
N GLY A 352 36.85 -2.76 -30.27
CA GLY A 352 37.31 -3.81 -29.39
C GLY A 352 36.18 -4.65 -28.82
N ALA A 353 36.50 -5.87 -28.40
CA ALA A 353 35.63 -6.71 -27.63
C ALA A 353 36.37 -7.17 -26.39
N THR A 354 35.72 -7.10 -25.25
CA THR A 354 36.24 -7.54 -23.95
C THR A 354 35.44 -8.73 -23.49
N PHE A 355 36.09 -9.84 -23.22
CA PHE A 355 35.52 -11.05 -22.68
C PHE A 355 35.91 -11.19 -21.21
N GLY A 356 34.94 -11.18 -20.32
CA GLY A 356 35.14 -11.31 -18.88
C GLY A 356 34.76 -12.70 -18.40
N LEU A 357 35.70 -13.41 -17.77
CA LEU A 357 35.44 -14.68 -17.10
C LEU A 357 35.47 -14.47 -15.59
N PRO A 358 34.34 -14.63 -14.87
CA PRO A 358 34.27 -14.36 -13.43
C PRO A 358 34.89 -15.47 -12.56
N PHE A 359 35.95 -16.10 -13.02
CA PHE A 359 36.57 -17.27 -12.38
C PHE A 359 37.19 -16.94 -11.00
N LEU A 360 37.91 -15.83 -10.89
CA LEU A 360 38.56 -15.42 -9.64
C LEU A 360 37.59 -14.76 -8.66
N ASP A 361 36.44 -14.32 -9.13
CA ASP A 361 35.42 -13.59 -8.40
C ASP A 361 34.23 -14.48 -7.96
N TYR A 362 34.41 -15.79 -8.07
CA TYR A 362 33.36 -16.79 -7.78
C TYR A 362 32.76 -16.63 -6.41
N ARG A 363 33.57 -16.41 -5.36
CA ARG A 363 33.08 -16.24 -3.99
C ARG A 363 32.17 -15.03 -3.82
N ARG A 364 32.50 -13.92 -4.43
CA ARG A 364 31.67 -12.71 -4.37
C ARG A 364 30.35 -12.93 -5.10
N ARG A 365 30.39 -13.56 -6.26
CA ARG A 365 29.20 -13.83 -7.07
C ARG A 365 28.29 -14.91 -6.45
N SER A 366 28.86 -15.96 -5.86
CA SER A 366 28.09 -16.98 -5.15
C SER A 366 27.40 -16.39 -3.91
N ALA A 367 28.07 -15.49 -3.18
CA ALA A 367 27.42 -14.76 -2.09
C ALA A 367 26.28 -13.83 -2.57
N ALA A 368 26.41 -13.24 -3.75
CA ALA A 368 25.30 -12.45 -4.33
C ALA A 368 24.11 -13.34 -4.74
N VAL A 369 24.35 -14.56 -5.22
CA VAL A 369 23.28 -15.54 -5.49
C VAL A 369 22.62 -15.95 -4.18
N GLU A 370 23.40 -16.29 -3.15
CA GLU A 370 22.88 -16.67 -1.83
C GLU A 370 22.02 -15.55 -1.22
N LEU A 371 22.48 -14.29 -1.31
CA LEU A 371 21.70 -13.13 -0.86
C LEU A 371 20.36 -13.04 -1.61
N ALA A 372 20.37 -13.12 -2.92
CA ALA A 372 19.16 -13.04 -3.74
C ALA A 372 18.21 -14.24 -3.49
N ASP A 373 18.74 -15.42 -3.17
CA ASP A 373 17.94 -16.59 -2.79
C ASP A 373 17.25 -16.40 -1.44
N VAL A 374 17.97 -15.84 -0.46
CA VAL A 374 17.40 -15.49 0.87
C VAL A 374 16.35 -14.41 0.74
N GLU A 375 16.56 -13.38 -0.09
CA GLU A 375 15.55 -12.36 -0.40
C GLU A 375 14.31 -12.98 -1.06
N GLY A 376 14.50 -13.93 -1.98
CA GLY A 376 13.42 -14.70 -2.59
C GLY A 376 12.65 -15.56 -1.58
N GLU A 377 13.33 -16.18 -0.60
CA GLU A 377 12.69 -16.91 0.50
C GLU A 377 11.90 -15.98 1.40
N SER A 378 12.47 -14.84 1.75
CA SER A 378 11.80 -13.81 2.56
C SER A 378 10.51 -13.31 1.87
N ALA A 379 10.55 -13.06 0.55
CA ALA A 379 9.37 -12.65 -0.20
C ALA A 379 8.30 -13.76 -0.25
N TYR A 380 8.69 -15.03 -0.33
CA TYR A 380 7.74 -16.15 -0.28
C TYR A 380 7.05 -16.26 1.07
N LEU A 381 7.80 -16.18 2.16
CA LEU A 381 7.24 -16.18 3.52
C LEU A 381 6.34 -14.94 3.76
N GLY A 382 6.73 -13.79 3.23
CA GLY A 382 5.92 -12.57 3.26
C GLY A 382 4.56 -12.77 2.57
N PHE A 383 4.56 -13.37 1.38
CA PHE A 383 3.32 -13.70 0.67
C PHE A 383 2.44 -14.69 1.45
N GLN A 384 3.03 -15.74 2.05
CA GLN A 384 2.27 -16.70 2.86
C GLN A 384 1.66 -16.03 4.11
N GLN A 385 2.41 -15.17 4.77
CA GLN A 385 1.92 -14.41 5.91
C GLN A 385 0.76 -13.49 5.51
N ALA A 386 0.92 -12.72 4.44
CA ALA A 386 -0.13 -11.83 3.93
C ALA A 386 -1.41 -12.60 3.58
N LEU A 387 -1.27 -13.80 3.00
CA LEU A 387 -2.41 -14.68 2.71
C LEU A 387 -3.12 -15.15 4.00
N ALA A 388 -2.36 -15.60 4.99
CA ALA A 388 -2.92 -16.02 6.27
C ALA A 388 -3.65 -14.87 6.98
N GLU A 389 -3.06 -13.66 7.00
CA GLU A 389 -3.67 -12.45 7.56
C GLU A 389 -4.94 -12.06 6.80
N ALA A 390 -4.94 -12.19 5.47
CA ALA A 390 -6.11 -11.91 4.64
C ALA A 390 -7.28 -12.85 4.94
N LEU A 391 -7.01 -14.15 5.07
CA LEU A 391 -8.02 -15.15 5.44
C LEU A 391 -8.56 -14.88 6.86
N GLU A 392 -7.69 -14.62 7.83
CA GLU A 392 -8.09 -14.27 9.20
C GLU A 392 -8.96 -13.01 9.24
N GLU A 393 -8.61 -11.97 8.46
CA GLU A 393 -9.34 -10.71 8.44
C GLU A 393 -10.78 -10.89 7.94
N VAL A 394 -11.00 -11.70 6.91
CA VAL A 394 -12.35 -12.03 6.43
C VAL A 394 -13.14 -12.81 7.48
N GLU A 395 -12.56 -13.89 8.03
CA GLU A 395 -13.20 -14.69 9.07
C GLU A 395 -13.58 -13.85 10.29
N ARG A 396 -12.65 -13.03 10.77
CA ARG A 396 -12.89 -12.12 11.88
C ARG A 396 -14.00 -11.11 11.58
N SER A 397 -14.07 -10.63 10.34
CA SER A 397 -15.12 -9.68 9.92
C SER A 397 -16.49 -10.35 9.86
N LEU A 398 -16.57 -11.60 9.40
CA LEU A 398 -17.80 -12.40 9.38
C LEU A 398 -18.33 -12.64 10.80
N VAL A 399 -17.47 -13.10 11.71
CA VAL A 399 -17.82 -13.29 13.14
C VAL A 399 -18.31 -11.99 13.76
N ARG A 400 -17.64 -10.90 13.45
CA ARG A 400 -17.97 -9.57 14.00
C ARG A 400 -19.33 -9.08 13.54
N ILE A 401 -19.68 -9.24 12.26
CA ILE A 401 -20.98 -8.85 11.73
C ILE A 401 -22.10 -9.65 12.41
N ASP A 402 -21.99 -10.98 12.45
CA ASP A 402 -22.98 -11.83 13.09
C ASP A 402 -23.15 -11.47 14.57
N GLY A 403 -22.04 -11.31 15.30
CA GLY A 403 -22.08 -10.89 16.70
C GLY A 403 -22.74 -9.51 16.91
N GLN A 404 -22.43 -8.51 16.06
CA GLN A 404 -23.02 -7.18 16.16
C GLN A 404 -24.51 -7.16 15.80
N GLN A 405 -24.95 -7.97 14.84
CA GLN A 405 -26.38 -8.11 14.51
C GLN A 405 -27.19 -8.68 15.69
N ARG A 406 -26.70 -9.76 16.31
CA ARG A 406 -27.34 -10.35 17.51
C ARG A 406 -27.35 -9.33 18.66
N ARG A 407 -26.24 -8.65 18.91
CA ARG A 407 -26.13 -7.64 19.94
C ARG A 407 -27.12 -6.49 19.71
N LEU A 408 -27.21 -5.95 18.49
CA LEU A 408 -28.14 -4.88 18.14
C LEU A 408 -29.60 -5.28 18.39
N THR A 409 -29.97 -6.54 18.08
CA THR A 409 -31.30 -7.08 18.35
C THR A 409 -31.60 -7.10 19.85
N SER A 410 -30.66 -7.52 20.69
CA SER A 410 -30.80 -7.52 22.15
C SER A 410 -30.89 -6.11 22.71
N LEU A 411 -30.08 -5.17 22.21
CA LEU A 411 -30.09 -3.77 22.61
C LEU A 411 -31.44 -3.07 22.27
N ARG A 412 -32.02 -3.37 21.11
CA ARG A 412 -33.34 -2.88 20.72
C ARG A 412 -34.44 -3.40 21.67
N THR A 413 -34.33 -4.65 22.11
CA THR A 413 -35.24 -5.21 23.09
C THR A 413 -35.09 -4.52 24.44
N THR A 414 -33.86 -4.32 24.92
CA THR A 414 -33.57 -3.53 26.15
C THR A 414 -34.14 -2.13 26.05
N LEU A 415 -33.94 -1.43 24.95
CA LEU A 415 -34.47 -0.09 24.73
C LEU A 415 -35.98 -0.06 24.87
N ARG A 416 -36.72 -1.00 24.27
CA ARG A 416 -38.16 -1.07 24.36
C ARG A 416 -38.63 -1.18 25.81
N HIS A 417 -38.01 -2.03 26.62
CA HIS A 417 -38.35 -2.19 28.03
C HIS A 417 -37.97 -0.97 28.86
N ARG A 418 -36.84 -0.32 28.59
CA ARG A 418 -36.44 0.92 29.28
C ARG A 418 -37.35 2.09 28.96
N GLN A 419 -37.80 2.23 27.71
CA GLN A 419 -38.77 3.25 27.32
C GLN A 419 -40.10 3.05 28.03
N LEU A 420 -40.62 1.82 28.06
CA LEU A 420 -41.87 1.50 28.77
C LEU A 420 -41.73 1.75 30.28
N ALA A 421 -40.59 1.40 30.88
CA ALA A 421 -40.34 1.70 32.31
C ALA A 421 -40.37 3.20 32.59
N TYR A 422 -39.80 4.01 31.72
CA TYR A 422 -39.80 5.47 31.85
C TYR A 422 -41.22 6.03 31.70
N GLU A 423 -42.02 5.56 30.75
CA GLU A 423 -43.42 5.97 30.59
C GLU A 423 -44.27 5.62 31.83
N LEU A 424 -44.07 4.43 32.40
CA LEU A 424 -44.75 3.99 33.62
C LEU A 424 -44.33 4.84 34.84
N ALA A 425 -43.02 5.09 35.02
CA ALA A 425 -42.52 5.94 36.11
C ALA A 425 -43.09 7.34 36.04
N GLN A 426 -43.19 7.95 34.86
CA GLN A 426 -43.82 9.25 34.67
C GLN A 426 -45.31 9.22 35.03
N LYS A 427 -46.02 8.14 34.71
CA LYS A 427 -47.44 7.99 35.04
C LYS A 427 -47.65 7.82 36.54
N SER A 428 -46.88 6.96 37.20
CA SER A 428 -46.95 6.77 38.67
C SER A 428 -46.61 8.04 39.42
N TYR A 429 -45.62 8.80 38.97
CA TYR A 429 -45.25 10.11 39.54
C TYR A 429 -46.40 11.12 39.44
N ARG A 430 -47.08 11.19 38.29
CA ARG A 430 -48.28 12.08 38.14
C ARG A 430 -49.45 11.68 39.00
N LEU A 431 -49.52 10.41 39.41
CA LEU A 431 -50.55 9.90 40.34
C LEU A 431 -50.15 10.01 41.81
N GLY A 432 -48.93 10.52 42.10
CA GLY A 432 -48.39 10.59 43.45
C GLY A 432 -47.90 9.25 44.02
N GLU A 433 -47.79 8.21 43.20
CA GLU A 433 -47.40 6.85 43.58
C GLU A 433 -45.88 6.58 43.51
N ALA A 434 -45.13 7.45 42.85
CA ALA A 434 -43.67 7.36 42.69
C ALA A 434 -43.01 8.70 43.02
N ASN A 435 -41.74 8.67 43.41
CA ASN A 435 -40.98 9.89 43.70
C ASN A 435 -40.21 10.38 42.42
N LEU A 436 -39.71 11.60 42.48
CA LEU A 436 -38.98 12.22 41.36
C LEU A 436 -37.71 11.46 41.01
N ASN A 437 -37.00 10.88 41.98
CA ASN A 437 -35.77 10.13 41.73
C ASN A 437 -36.03 8.88 40.90
N GLU A 438 -37.18 8.20 41.08
CA GLU A 438 -37.56 7.04 40.23
C GLU A 438 -37.77 7.46 38.78
N VAL A 439 -38.32 8.64 38.51
CA VAL A 439 -38.48 9.18 37.16
C VAL A 439 -37.12 9.52 36.54
N LEU A 440 -36.23 10.18 37.30
CA LEU A 440 -34.89 10.52 36.86
C LEU A 440 -34.07 9.25 36.50
N ASP A 441 -34.13 8.23 37.34
CA ASP A 441 -33.44 6.96 37.11
C ASP A 441 -33.97 6.21 35.88
N ALA A 442 -35.29 6.20 35.71
CA ALA A 442 -35.91 5.60 34.52
C ALA A 442 -35.58 6.38 33.24
N GLN A 443 -35.52 7.73 33.32
CA GLN A 443 -35.10 8.59 32.22
C GLN A 443 -33.66 8.32 31.82
N ARG A 444 -32.71 8.32 32.78
CA ARG A 444 -31.30 7.97 32.55
C ARG A 444 -31.14 6.59 31.86
N GLY A 445 -31.89 5.60 32.40
CA GLY A 445 -31.90 4.27 31.86
C GLY A 445 -32.40 4.20 30.41
N SER A 446 -33.42 4.98 30.06
CA SER A 446 -33.95 5.10 28.69
C SER A 446 -32.94 5.79 27.75
N LEU A 447 -32.36 6.91 28.17
CA LEU A 447 -31.36 7.65 27.40
C LEU A 447 -30.10 6.79 27.14
N GLN A 448 -29.61 6.10 28.17
CA GLN A 448 -28.49 5.17 28.06
C GLN A 448 -28.79 4.02 27.09
N ALA A 449 -29.99 3.45 27.10
CA ALA A 449 -30.39 2.38 26.18
C ALA A 449 -30.47 2.88 24.74
N ARG A 450 -30.94 4.10 24.47
CA ARG A 450 -30.91 4.74 23.14
C ARG A 450 -29.47 4.92 22.65
N GLN A 451 -28.59 5.39 23.51
CA GLN A 451 -27.15 5.57 23.22
C GLN A 451 -26.48 4.23 22.88
N GLN A 452 -26.82 3.16 23.63
CA GLN A 452 -26.30 1.80 23.34
C GLN A 452 -26.79 1.27 21.99
N VAL A 453 -28.05 1.51 21.60
CA VAL A 453 -28.56 1.13 20.28
C VAL A 453 -27.84 1.89 19.18
N LEU A 454 -27.59 3.20 19.34
CA LEU A 454 -26.83 4.00 18.39
C LEU A 454 -25.39 3.48 18.24
N GLN A 455 -24.71 3.19 19.36
CA GLN A 455 -23.38 2.58 19.36
C GLN A 455 -23.37 1.20 18.70
N GLY A 456 -24.36 0.36 18.98
CA GLY A 456 -24.50 -0.96 18.34
C GLY A 456 -24.70 -0.86 16.83
N ARG A 457 -25.49 0.13 16.38
CA ARG A 457 -25.70 0.42 14.96
C ARG A 457 -24.41 0.89 14.28
N THR A 458 -23.68 1.79 14.94
CA THR A 458 -22.38 2.28 14.47
C THR A 458 -21.35 1.15 14.36
N ALA A 459 -21.29 0.28 15.39
CA ALA A 459 -20.38 -0.87 15.39
C ALA A 459 -20.70 -1.87 14.25
N LEU A 460 -22.00 -2.07 13.95
CA LEU A 460 -22.41 -2.90 12.82
C LEU A 460 -22.03 -2.25 11.48
N ALA A 461 -22.26 -0.95 11.28
CA ALA A 461 -21.87 -0.24 10.06
C ALA A 461 -20.36 -0.33 9.82
N THR A 462 -19.56 -0.10 10.86
CA THR A 462 -18.10 -0.20 10.79
C THR A 462 -17.64 -1.64 10.45
N ALA A 463 -18.31 -2.66 11.02
CA ALA A 463 -18.02 -4.05 10.71
C ALA A 463 -18.36 -4.41 9.25
N GLN A 464 -19.44 -3.86 8.70
CA GLN A 464 -19.81 -4.02 7.30
C GLN A 464 -18.77 -3.39 6.37
N VAL A 465 -18.32 -2.15 6.65
CA VAL A 465 -17.22 -1.52 5.91
C VAL A 465 -15.95 -2.38 5.96
N ALA A 466 -15.59 -2.89 7.15
CA ALA A 466 -14.41 -3.74 7.30
C ALA A 466 -14.49 -5.02 6.47
N LEU A 467 -15.67 -5.67 6.37
CA LEU A 467 -15.84 -6.85 5.54
C LEU A 467 -15.67 -6.54 4.06
N PHE A 468 -16.25 -5.44 3.54
CA PHE A 468 -16.05 -5.04 2.14
C PHE A 468 -14.57 -4.83 1.80
N VAL A 469 -13.82 -4.21 2.71
CA VAL A 469 -12.37 -4.02 2.56
C VAL A 469 -11.63 -5.35 2.59
N ALA A 470 -11.95 -6.23 3.54
CA ALA A 470 -11.32 -7.54 3.68
C ALA A 470 -11.55 -8.44 2.45
N LEU A 471 -12.69 -8.29 1.78
CA LEU A 471 -13.01 -8.97 0.52
C LEU A 471 -12.33 -8.34 -0.72
N GLY A 472 -11.58 -7.25 -0.53
CA GLY A 472 -10.91 -6.56 -1.63
C GLY A 472 -11.86 -5.76 -2.52
N GLY A 473 -12.99 -5.26 -1.97
CA GLY A 473 -13.95 -4.41 -2.67
C GLY A 473 -13.38 -3.01 -2.94
N GLY A 474 -14.07 -2.21 -3.80
CA GLY A 474 -13.73 -0.81 -4.05
C GLY A 474 -12.91 -0.55 -5.31
N TRP A 475 -12.82 -1.52 -6.22
CA TRP A 475 -12.21 -1.37 -7.54
C TRP A 475 -12.76 -2.42 -8.52
N GLU A 476 -12.74 -2.09 -9.81
CA GLU A 476 -13.10 -3.01 -10.88
C GLU A 476 -11.88 -3.86 -11.26
N MET A 477 -12.06 -5.17 -11.32
CA MET A 477 -11.04 -6.04 -11.90
C MET A 477 -11.05 -5.86 -13.42
N ASP A 478 -9.90 -5.51 -14.01
CA ASP A 478 -9.71 -5.58 -15.45
C ASP A 478 -9.76 -7.06 -15.88
N PRO A 479 -10.79 -7.51 -16.61
CA PRO A 479 -10.88 -8.91 -17.04
C PRO A 479 -9.71 -9.34 -17.94
N ASN A 480 -8.98 -8.39 -18.55
CA ASN A 480 -7.81 -8.68 -19.38
C ASN A 480 -6.51 -8.83 -18.55
N ALA A 481 -6.45 -8.32 -17.33
CA ALA A 481 -5.31 -8.55 -16.43
C ALA A 481 -5.20 -10.00 -15.97
N THR A 482 -6.30 -10.76 -16.00
CA THR A 482 -6.38 -12.16 -15.55
C THR A 482 -5.75 -13.16 -16.53
N GLN A 483 -5.64 -12.82 -17.81
CA GLN A 483 -5.04 -13.72 -18.82
C GLN A 483 -3.51 -13.80 -18.72
N SER A 484 -2.86 -12.85 -18.08
CA SER A 484 -1.40 -12.86 -17.88
C SER A 484 -0.95 -13.67 -16.66
N ILE A 485 -1.85 -14.00 -15.73
CA ILE A 485 -1.54 -14.78 -14.51
C ILE A 485 -1.65 -16.29 -14.76
N GLY A 486 -2.39 -16.71 -15.79
CA GLY A 486 -2.62 -18.12 -16.12
C GLY A 486 -1.70 -18.71 -17.19
N GLY A 487 -0.76 -17.93 -17.76
CA GLY A 487 0.07 -18.32 -18.90
C GLY A 487 1.50 -18.73 -18.61
N SER A 488 1.97 -18.52 -17.38
CA SER A 488 3.23 -19.12 -16.90
C SER A 488 2.83 -20.16 -15.85
N GLY A 489 2.91 -21.43 -16.24
CA GLY A 489 2.49 -22.56 -15.40
C GLY A 489 2.96 -22.42 -13.96
N LEU A 490 2.00 -22.42 -13.04
CA LEU A 490 2.21 -22.73 -11.64
C LEU A 490 2.60 -24.18 -11.50
#